data_58b5ea398df017c4ac76fb6db6df31d1
#
_entry.id   58b5ea398df017c4ac76fb6db6df31d1
#
_cell.length_a   1.000
_cell.length_b   1.000
_cell.length_c   1.000
_cell.angle_alpha   90.00
_cell.angle_beta   90.00
_cell.angle_gamma   90.00
#
_symmetry.space_group_name_H-M   'P 1'
#
loop_
_entity.id
_entity.type
_entity.pdbx_description
1 polymer ?
#
loop_
_entity_poly.entity_id
_entity_poly.type
_entity_poly.pdbx_seq_one_letter_code
_entity_poly.pdbx_strand_id
1 'polypeptide(L)'
;MKYKIDVVRIRENSITLNGWAIGRSPESRATFRVEDGKHQPVKFKHVSTRRDDVSQIYYKAVHDREFGFDIQFPYERGKSYYLLIRCEGKQARIKFNEELVAKRASVAHKRLEKIKDLMNMETVHVAMDFWKEHGLKALVLKSKHKLQGIDNDYDYSEWYELTKPTEEELAE
;
A
#
# COMPACT_ATOMS: atom_id res chain seq x y z
N MET A 1 0.47 4.50 17.39
CA MET A 1 1.09 4.86 16.12
C MET A 1 0.95 3.70 15.16
N LYS A 2 0.52 3.95 13.92
CA LYS A 2 0.58 3.02 12.78
C LYS A 2 1.37 3.69 11.66
N TYR A 3 2.08 2.92 10.88
CA TYR A 3 2.84 3.44 9.74
C TYR A 3 3.01 2.36 8.68
N LYS A 4 3.31 2.80 7.46
CA LYS A 4 3.67 1.92 6.34
C LYS A 4 4.63 2.64 5.41
N ILE A 5 5.63 1.92 4.94
CA ILE A 5 6.48 2.35 3.84
C ILE A 5 5.90 1.74 2.56
N ASP A 6 5.34 2.58 1.70
CA ASP A 6 4.71 2.14 0.46
C ASP A 6 5.75 1.89 -0.62
N VAL A 7 6.72 2.80 -0.76
CA VAL A 7 7.75 2.75 -1.80
C VAL A 7 9.12 3.01 -1.22
N VAL A 8 10.11 2.24 -1.67
CA VAL A 8 11.53 2.47 -1.44
C VAL A 8 12.23 2.47 -2.79
N ARG A 9 12.92 3.56 -3.11
CA ARG A 9 13.70 3.68 -4.36
C ARG A 9 15.14 4.03 -4.01
N ILE A 10 16.08 3.31 -4.61
CA ILE A 10 17.50 3.69 -4.62
C ILE A 10 17.81 4.31 -5.98
N ARG A 11 18.41 5.47 -5.96
CA ARG A 11 19.04 6.10 -7.11
C ARG A 11 20.48 6.33 -6.73
N GLU A 12 21.40 6.04 -7.64
CA GLU A 12 22.88 6.12 -7.50
C GLU A 12 23.41 6.39 -6.07
N ASN A 13 23.16 7.59 -5.52
CA ASN A 13 23.67 8.04 -4.23
C ASN A 13 22.55 8.49 -3.27
N SER A 14 21.32 8.09 -3.47
CA SER A 14 20.20 8.47 -2.59
C SER A 14 19.14 7.40 -2.44
N ILE A 15 18.53 7.35 -1.26
CA ILE A 15 17.31 6.60 -1.00
C ILE A 15 16.14 7.57 -0.91
N THR A 16 15.06 7.24 -1.60
CA THR A 16 13.76 7.92 -1.46
C THR A 16 12.75 6.95 -0.88
N LEU A 17 12.06 7.37 0.16
CA LEU A 17 11.03 6.63 0.88
C LEU A 17 9.72 7.39 0.79
N ASN A 18 8.67 6.71 0.35
CA ASN A 18 7.29 7.22 0.45
C ASN A 18 6.51 6.35 1.41
N GLY A 19 5.62 6.95 2.16
CA GLY A 19 4.80 6.22 3.11
C GLY A 19 3.84 7.12 3.86
N TRP A 20 3.32 6.59 4.95
CA TRP A 20 2.47 7.34 5.87
C TRP A 20 2.70 6.90 7.32
N ALA A 21 2.41 7.81 8.26
CA ALA A 21 2.48 7.54 9.69
C ALA A 21 1.38 8.32 10.42
N ILE A 22 0.64 7.63 11.30
CA ILE A 22 -0.50 8.18 12.03
C ILE A 22 -0.45 7.82 13.51
N GLY A 23 -1.00 8.69 14.35
CA GLY A 23 -1.24 8.46 15.76
C GLY A 23 -2.60 7.84 16.06
N ARG A 24 -3.06 7.99 17.28
CA ARG A 24 -4.43 7.62 17.69
C ARG A 24 -5.44 8.71 17.29
N SER A 25 -5.03 9.97 17.39
CA SER A 25 -5.81 11.14 17.01
C SER A 25 -5.36 11.66 15.64
N PRO A 26 -6.27 12.22 14.83
CA PRO A 26 -5.91 12.92 13.58
C PRO A 26 -5.03 14.15 13.82
N GLU A 27 -5.00 14.69 15.05
CA GLU A 27 -4.15 15.82 15.44
C GLU A 27 -2.69 15.42 15.68
N SER A 28 -2.42 14.13 15.83
CA SER A 28 -1.08 13.62 16.13
C SER A 28 -0.14 13.79 14.95
N ARG A 29 1.06 14.32 15.20
CA ARG A 29 2.08 14.49 14.16
C ARG A 29 3.20 13.47 14.35
N ALA A 30 3.58 12.82 13.26
CA ALA A 30 4.78 12.01 13.22
C ALA A 30 6.02 12.87 12.99
N THR A 31 7.10 12.54 13.65
CA THR A 31 8.42 13.13 13.43
C THR A 31 9.38 12.06 12.93
N PHE A 32 10.33 12.47 12.11
CA PHE A 32 11.24 11.58 11.42
C PHE A 32 12.69 11.93 11.74
N ARG A 33 13.52 10.90 11.81
CA ARG A 33 14.97 11.03 11.90
C ARG A 33 15.63 9.93 11.09
N VAL A 34 16.70 10.23 10.40
CA VAL A 34 17.51 9.24 9.68
C VAL A 34 18.84 9.11 10.39
N GLU A 35 19.28 7.87 10.60
CA GLU A 35 20.57 7.53 11.22
C GLU A 35 21.33 6.56 10.32
N ASP A 36 22.67 6.64 10.35
CA ASP A 36 23.54 5.65 9.73
C ASP A 36 23.73 4.39 10.59
N GLY A 37 24.53 3.44 10.11
CA GLY A 37 24.87 2.22 10.83
C GLY A 37 25.55 2.41 12.19
N LYS A 38 26.16 3.58 12.41
CA LYS A 38 26.82 3.99 13.65
C LYS A 38 25.92 4.86 14.55
N HIS A 39 24.63 4.95 14.23
CA HIS A 39 23.62 5.78 14.92
C HIS A 39 23.87 7.30 14.82
N GLN A 40 24.70 7.73 13.86
CA GLN A 40 24.91 9.15 13.63
C GLN A 40 23.76 9.72 12.79
N PRO A 41 23.31 10.95 13.09
CA PRO A 41 22.23 11.59 12.34
C PRO A 41 22.66 11.87 10.90
N VAL A 42 21.80 11.51 9.96
CA VAL A 42 22.00 11.78 8.54
C VAL A 42 21.04 12.89 8.12
N LYS A 43 21.54 13.89 7.39
CA LYS A 43 20.71 14.94 6.81
C LYS A 43 19.77 14.33 5.76
N PHE A 44 18.51 14.73 5.80
CA PHE A 44 17.50 14.26 4.87
C PHE A 44 16.56 15.40 4.47
N LYS A 45 15.92 15.25 3.31
CA LYS A 45 14.80 16.08 2.87
C LYS A 45 13.52 15.39 3.27
N HIS A 46 12.56 16.16 3.76
CA HIS A 46 11.22 15.68 4.12
C HIS A 46 10.17 16.57 3.50
N VAL A 47 9.20 15.95 2.86
CA VAL A 47 7.99 16.59 2.34
C VAL A 47 6.81 15.83 2.90
N SER A 48 5.90 16.53 3.56
CA SER A 48 4.63 15.97 4.00
C SER A 48 3.67 15.89 2.80
N THR A 49 2.87 14.84 2.75
CA THR A 49 1.91 14.62 1.66
C THR A 49 0.53 14.29 2.21
N ARG A 50 -0.50 14.76 1.51
CA ARG A 50 -1.87 14.44 1.85
C ARG A 50 -2.20 12.98 1.50
N ARG A 51 -2.90 12.29 2.41
CA ARG A 51 -3.29 10.88 2.27
C ARG A 51 -4.72 10.70 2.76
N ASP A 52 -5.67 11.12 1.92
CA ASP A 52 -7.10 11.03 2.21
C ASP A 52 -7.56 9.57 2.38
N ASP A 53 -6.95 8.64 1.63
CA ASP A 53 -7.15 7.20 1.75
C ASP A 53 -6.82 6.68 3.16
N VAL A 54 -5.69 7.11 3.72
CA VAL A 54 -5.26 6.76 5.08
C VAL A 54 -6.19 7.38 6.12
N SER A 55 -6.54 8.65 5.94
CA SER A 55 -7.45 9.39 6.81
C SER A 55 -8.82 8.70 6.89
N GLN A 56 -9.39 8.35 5.76
CA GLN A 56 -10.69 7.71 5.67
C GLN A 56 -10.70 6.30 6.30
N ILE A 57 -9.66 5.50 6.06
CA ILE A 57 -9.54 4.15 6.60
C ILE A 57 -9.41 4.14 8.13
N TYR A 58 -8.58 5.02 8.69
CA TYR A 58 -8.23 4.95 10.11
C TYR A 58 -9.04 5.86 11.02
N TYR A 59 -9.51 6.99 10.51
CA TYR A 59 -10.31 7.94 11.27
C TYR A 59 -11.76 8.03 10.78
N LYS A 60 -12.13 7.26 9.74
CA LYS A 60 -13.47 7.22 9.13
C LYS A 60 -13.97 8.58 8.61
N ALA A 61 -13.04 9.51 8.38
CA ALA A 61 -13.31 10.84 7.85
C ALA A 61 -12.09 11.34 7.08
N VAL A 62 -12.31 12.26 6.13
CA VAL A 62 -11.22 12.98 5.48
C VAL A 62 -10.87 14.18 6.36
N HIS A 63 -9.64 14.23 6.83
CA HIS A 63 -9.10 15.33 7.61
C HIS A 63 -8.16 16.15 6.73
N ASP A 64 -8.17 17.47 6.88
CA ASP A 64 -7.22 18.35 6.19
C ASP A 64 -5.83 18.29 6.86
N ARG A 65 -5.21 17.10 6.75
CA ARG A 65 -3.92 16.77 7.36
C ARG A 65 -3.06 15.96 6.42
N GLU A 66 -1.76 16.17 6.55
CA GLU A 66 -0.73 15.47 5.80
C GLU A 66 -0.22 14.28 6.61
N PHE A 67 -0.80 13.09 6.37
CA PHE A 67 -0.39 11.85 7.03
C PHE A 67 0.69 11.10 6.28
N GLY A 68 0.92 11.47 5.03
CA GLY A 68 1.96 10.90 4.19
C GLY A 68 3.28 11.63 4.34
N PHE A 69 4.35 10.97 3.91
CA PHE A 69 5.69 11.53 3.87
C PHE A 69 6.47 11.06 2.66
N ASP A 70 7.29 11.96 2.17
CA ASP A 70 8.39 11.71 1.24
C ASP A 70 9.70 12.07 1.93
N ILE A 71 10.59 11.10 2.10
CA ILE A 71 11.89 11.28 2.73
C ILE A 71 12.96 10.87 1.75
N GLN A 72 13.94 11.76 1.53
CA GLN A 72 15.11 11.51 0.70
C GLN A 72 16.38 11.77 1.50
N PHE A 73 17.31 10.84 1.50
CA PHE A 73 18.61 10.96 2.16
C PHE A 73 19.75 10.35 1.34
N PRO A 74 21.00 10.80 1.57
CA PRO A 74 22.17 10.23 0.91
C PRO A 74 22.34 8.74 1.21
N TYR A 75 22.72 7.99 0.21
CA TYR A 75 22.98 6.55 0.32
C TYR A 75 24.39 6.22 -0.19
N GLU A 76 25.11 5.46 0.60
CA GLU A 76 26.38 4.87 0.21
C GLU A 76 26.24 3.35 0.18
N ARG A 77 26.71 2.74 -0.89
CA ARG A 77 26.62 1.30 -1.11
C ARG A 77 27.33 0.53 0.01
N GLY A 78 26.71 -0.56 0.48
CA GLY A 78 27.22 -1.37 1.59
C GLY A 78 26.97 -0.81 2.98
N LYS A 79 26.47 0.43 3.14
CA LYS A 79 26.08 0.99 4.43
C LYS A 79 24.64 0.67 4.80
N SER A 80 24.39 0.57 6.10
CA SER A 80 23.03 0.45 6.64
C SER A 80 22.55 1.79 7.14
N TYR A 81 21.25 2.05 6.97
CA TYR A 81 20.57 3.26 7.45
C TYR A 81 19.33 2.88 8.23
N TYR A 82 18.89 3.77 9.10
CA TYR A 82 17.69 3.58 9.92
C TYR A 82 16.79 4.79 9.80
N LEU A 83 15.51 4.58 9.50
CA LEU A 83 14.47 5.58 9.65
C LEU A 83 13.81 5.39 11.01
N LEU A 84 13.82 6.42 11.81
CA LEU A 84 13.10 6.50 13.08
C LEU A 84 11.84 7.32 12.85
N ILE A 85 10.70 6.75 13.20
CA ILE A 85 9.39 7.41 13.17
C ILE A 85 8.90 7.50 14.60
N ARG A 86 8.60 8.71 15.07
CA ARG A 86 8.05 8.96 16.41
C ARG A 86 6.70 9.62 16.30
N CYS A 87 5.74 9.15 17.07
CA CYS A 87 4.42 9.75 17.19
C CYS A 87 3.81 9.35 18.54
N GLU A 88 3.28 10.30 19.30
CA GLU A 88 2.62 10.08 20.60
C GLU A 88 3.44 9.23 21.57
N GLY A 89 4.72 9.54 21.74
CA GLY A 89 5.62 8.79 22.62
C GLY A 89 6.03 7.39 22.14
N LYS A 90 5.45 6.90 21.04
CA LYS A 90 5.84 5.64 20.40
C LYS A 90 6.90 5.88 19.35
N GLN A 91 7.83 4.92 19.22
CA GLN A 91 8.88 4.98 18.22
C GLN A 91 8.92 3.67 17.43
N ALA A 92 9.11 3.78 16.13
CA ALA A 92 9.49 2.68 15.26
C ALA A 92 10.87 2.96 14.68
N ARG A 93 11.66 1.90 14.50
CA ARG A 93 12.99 1.95 13.88
C ARG A 93 13.04 0.96 12.73
N ILE A 94 13.31 1.43 11.54
CA ILE A 94 13.24 0.64 10.30
C ILE A 94 14.61 0.66 9.67
N LYS A 95 15.19 -0.52 9.47
CA LYS A 95 16.50 -0.69 8.82
C LYS A 95 16.35 -0.70 7.29
N PHE A 96 17.28 -0.03 6.64
CA PHE A 96 17.48 -0.06 5.19
C PHE A 96 18.92 -0.48 4.91
N ASN A 97 19.08 -1.54 4.17
CA ASN A 97 20.33 -2.00 3.56
C ASN A 97 20.02 -2.45 2.13
N GLU A 98 21.04 -2.69 1.34
CA GLU A 98 20.93 -3.05 -0.09
C GLU A 98 20.01 -4.27 -0.29
N GLU A 99 20.17 -5.30 0.53
CA GLU A 99 19.38 -6.53 0.45
C GLU A 99 17.88 -6.31 0.72
N LEU A 100 17.56 -5.57 1.79
CA LEU A 100 16.17 -5.27 2.15
C LEU A 100 15.49 -4.38 1.11
N VAL A 101 16.24 -3.46 0.51
CA VAL A 101 15.70 -2.58 -0.54
C VAL A 101 15.51 -3.37 -1.83
N ALA A 102 16.46 -4.21 -2.23
CA ALA A 102 16.32 -5.09 -3.39
C ALA A 102 15.12 -6.03 -3.24
N LYS A 103 14.93 -6.63 -2.06
CA LYS A 103 13.77 -7.48 -1.76
C LYS A 103 12.45 -6.72 -1.88
N ARG A 104 12.38 -5.49 -1.37
CA ARG A 104 11.17 -4.65 -1.49
C ARG A 104 10.93 -4.21 -2.93
N ALA A 105 11.96 -3.85 -3.67
CA ALA A 105 11.87 -3.50 -5.08
C ALA A 105 11.37 -4.67 -5.92
N SER A 106 11.86 -5.90 -5.68
CA SER A 106 11.41 -7.09 -6.39
C SER A 106 9.93 -7.41 -6.13
N VAL A 107 9.45 -7.22 -4.90
CA VAL A 107 8.03 -7.40 -4.55
C VAL A 107 7.16 -6.33 -5.22
N ALA A 108 7.63 -5.07 -5.25
CA ALA A 108 6.93 -3.98 -5.93
C ALA A 108 6.87 -4.23 -7.45
N HIS A 109 7.97 -4.71 -8.04
CA HIS A 109 8.02 -5.05 -9.46
C HIS A 109 7.04 -6.18 -9.82
N LYS A 110 7.03 -7.26 -9.06
CA LYS A 110 6.07 -8.37 -9.22
C LYS A 110 4.61 -7.91 -9.10
N ARG A 111 4.32 -6.96 -8.20
CA ARG A 111 2.98 -6.37 -8.08
C ARG A 111 2.61 -5.52 -9.28
N LEU A 112 3.56 -4.73 -9.81
CA LEU A 112 3.36 -3.92 -11.02
C LEU A 112 3.17 -4.79 -12.26
N GLU A 113 3.90 -5.89 -12.40
CA GLU A 113 3.68 -6.86 -13.48
C GLU A 113 2.28 -7.48 -13.37
N LYS A 114 1.87 -7.94 -12.19
CA LYS A 114 0.51 -8.45 -11.97
C LYS A 114 -0.58 -7.42 -12.31
N ILE A 115 -0.35 -6.13 -11.99
CA ILE A 115 -1.30 -5.06 -12.35
C ILE A 115 -1.31 -4.81 -13.86
N LYS A 116 -0.15 -4.83 -14.52
CA LYS A 116 -0.06 -4.71 -16.00
C LYS A 116 -0.78 -5.86 -16.71
N ASP A 117 -0.62 -7.09 -16.22
CA ASP A 117 -1.32 -8.26 -16.73
C ASP A 117 -2.84 -8.13 -16.56
N LEU A 118 -3.28 -7.56 -15.43
CA LEU A 118 -4.69 -7.26 -15.15
C LEU A 118 -5.26 -6.12 -16.01
N MET A 119 -4.40 -5.20 -16.47
CA MET A 119 -4.78 -4.07 -17.32
C MET A 119 -4.63 -4.36 -18.82
N ASN A 120 -4.32 -5.59 -19.21
CA ASN A 120 -4.30 -5.97 -20.61
C ASN A 120 -5.72 -5.83 -21.21
N MET A 121 -5.81 -5.33 -22.45
CA MET A 121 -7.11 -5.00 -23.10
C MET A 121 -8.10 -6.16 -23.07
N GLU A 122 -7.63 -7.40 -23.25
CA GLU A 122 -8.46 -8.61 -23.12
C GLU A 122 -9.06 -8.75 -21.73
N THR A 123 -8.26 -8.52 -20.68
CA THR A 123 -8.72 -8.62 -19.29
C THR A 123 -9.74 -7.52 -18.95
N VAL A 124 -9.59 -6.33 -19.55
CA VAL A 124 -10.54 -5.22 -19.37
C VAL A 124 -11.88 -5.55 -20.03
N HIS A 125 -11.88 -6.12 -21.23
CA HIS A 125 -13.11 -6.57 -21.90
C HIS A 125 -13.82 -7.65 -21.10
N VAL A 126 -13.11 -8.69 -20.68
CA VAL A 126 -13.66 -9.76 -19.83
C VAL A 126 -14.19 -9.21 -18.50
N ALA A 127 -13.52 -8.24 -17.90
CA ALA A 127 -13.99 -7.61 -16.67
C ALA A 127 -15.25 -6.74 -16.90
N MET A 128 -15.34 -6.05 -18.05
CA MET A 128 -16.54 -5.26 -18.40
C MET A 128 -17.73 -6.16 -18.70
N ASP A 129 -17.52 -7.26 -19.41
CA ASP A 129 -18.59 -8.22 -19.71
C ASP A 129 -19.06 -8.89 -18.42
N PHE A 130 -18.14 -9.31 -17.57
CA PHE A 130 -18.46 -9.86 -16.25
C PHE A 130 -19.23 -8.87 -15.37
N TRP A 131 -18.85 -7.57 -15.41
CA TRP A 131 -19.57 -6.53 -14.67
C TRP A 131 -21.00 -6.36 -15.19
N LYS A 132 -21.22 -6.37 -16.51
CA LYS A 132 -22.55 -6.26 -17.09
C LYS A 132 -23.46 -7.44 -16.70
N GLU A 133 -22.89 -8.64 -16.61
CA GLU A 133 -23.65 -9.86 -16.32
C GLU A 133 -23.88 -10.06 -14.81
N HIS A 134 -22.91 -9.73 -13.96
CA HIS A 134 -22.90 -10.13 -12.55
C HIS A 134 -22.81 -8.96 -11.56
N GLY A 135 -22.74 -7.73 -12.07
CA GLY A 135 -22.71 -6.51 -11.26
C GLY A 135 -21.36 -6.20 -10.59
N LEU A 136 -21.27 -4.98 -10.05
CA LEU A 136 -20.03 -4.40 -9.53
C LEU A 136 -19.46 -5.17 -8.32
N LYS A 137 -20.34 -5.67 -7.43
CA LYS A 137 -19.92 -6.39 -6.22
C LYS A 137 -19.17 -7.68 -6.55
N ALA A 138 -19.66 -8.43 -7.53
CA ALA A 138 -19.03 -9.67 -7.98
C ALA A 138 -17.67 -9.41 -8.65
N LEU A 139 -17.55 -8.35 -9.44
CA LEU A 139 -16.28 -7.92 -10.04
C LEU A 139 -15.22 -7.56 -9.00
N VAL A 140 -15.59 -6.80 -7.96
CA VAL A 140 -14.69 -6.41 -6.87
C VAL A 140 -14.22 -7.65 -6.09
N LEU A 141 -15.11 -8.58 -5.80
CA LEU A 141 -14.78 -9.82 -5.10
C LEU A 141 -13.79 -10.67 -5.92
N LYS A 142 -14.06 -10.91 -7.20
CA LYS A 142 -13.20 -11.63 -8.13
C LYS A 142 -11.82 -10.99 -8.27
N SER A 143 -11.77 -9.66 -8.36
CA SER A 143 -10.50 -8.92 -8.43
C SER A 143 -9.69 -9.04 -7.13
N LYS A 144 -10.34 -9.01 -5.96
CA LYS A 144 -9.71 -9.19 -4.65
C LYS A 144 -9.09 -10.59 -4.51
N HIS A 145 -9.79 -11.63 -4.91
CA HIS A 145 -9.32 -13.01 -4.86
C HIS A 145 -8.13 -13.23 -5.80
N LYS A 146 -8.18 -12.71 -7.03
CA LYS A 146 -7.05 -12.77 -7.97
C LYS A 146 -5.81 -12.06 -7.46
N LEU A 147 -5.95 -10.91 -6.77
CA LEU A 147 -4.84 -10.18 -6.15
C LEU A 147 -4.25 -10.89 -4.93
N GLN A 148 -5.04 -11.69 -4.21
CA GLN A 148 -4.60 -12.46 -3.06
C GLN A 148 -3.90 -13.78 -3.45
N GLY A 149 -3.89 -14.13 -4.73
CA GLY A 149 -3.27 -15.38 -5.23
C GLY A 149 -4.05 -16.62 -4.80
N ILE A 150 -5.33 -16.46 -4.49
CA ILE A 150 -6.24 -17.58 -4.28
C ILE A 150 -6.60 -18.07 -5.69
N ASP A 151 -5.75 -18.97 -6.21
CA ASP A 151 -5.92 -19.53 -7.55
C ASP A 151 -6.87 -20.70 -7.54
N ASN A 152 -7.84 -20.64 -8.43
CA ASN A 152 -8.39 -21.63 -9.32
C ASN A 152 -9.27 -22.79 -8.81
N ASP A 153 -9.38 -23.07 -7.55
CA ASP A 153 -10.46 -23.92 -7.05
C ASP A 153 -11.55 -23.06 -6.42
N TYR A 154 -12.06 -22.11 -7.22
CA TYR A 154 -13.26 -21.39 -6.82
C TYR A 154 -14.41 -22.39 -6.83
N ASP A 155 -14.84 -22.78 -5.65
CA ASP A 155 -16.12 -23.43 -5.49
C ASP A 155 -17.21 -22.41 -5.85
N TYR A 156 -17.65 -22.48 -7.09
CA TYR A 156 -18.72 -21.63 -7.64
C TYR A 156 -20.04 -21.76 -6.84
N SER A 157 -20.13 -22.73 -5.93
CA SER A 157 -21.30 -22.95 -5.11
C SER A 157 -21.56 -21.80 -4.13
N GLU A 158 -20.53 -21.25 -3.49
CA GLU A 158 -20.64 -20.13 -2.57
C GLU A 158 -21.05 -18.81 -3.30
N TRP A 159 -20.52 -18.63 -4.51
CA TRP A 159 -20.87 -17.51 -5.36
C TRP A 159 -22.29 -17.65 -5.93
N TYR A 160 -22.68 -18.87 -6.33
CA TYR A 160 -24.00 -19.18 -6.86
C TYR A 160 -25.08 -18.92 -5.80
N GLU A 161 -24.84 -19.29 -4.54
CA GLU A 161 -25.78 -19.02 -3.43
C GLU A 161 -25.90 -17.53 -3.12
N LEU A 162 -24.83 -16.73 -3.29
CA LEU A 162 -24.84 -15.28 -3.07
C LEU A 162 -25.48 -14.46 -4.21
N THR A 163 -25.58 -15.05 -5.41
CA THR A 163 -26.13 -14.39 -6.61
C THR A 163 -27.45 -15.00 -7.07
N LYS A 164 -27.96 -16.01 -6.36
CA LYS A 164 -29.26 -16.59 -6.63
C LYS A 164 -30.33 -15.50 -6.53
N PRO A 165 -31.15 -15.30 -7.57
CA PRO A 165 -32.29 -14.41 -7.47
C PRO A 165 -33.22 -14.93 -6.36
N THR A 166 -33.68 -14.03 -5.50
CA THR A 166 -34.66 -14.37 -4.47
C THR A 166 -35.98 -14.83 -5.10
N GLU A 167 -36.75 -15.66 -4.42
CA GLU A 167 -38.04 -16.11 -4.94
C GLU A 167 -38.99 -14.95 -5.27
N GLU A 168 -38.78 -13.78 -4.64
CA GLU A 168 -39.48 -12.53 -4.93
C GLU A 168 -39.09 -11.90 -6.26
N GLU A 169 -37.81 -11.99 -6.66
CA GLU A 169 -37.30 -11.48 -7.95
C GLU A 169 -37.67 -12.39 -9.15
N LEU A 170 -38.05 -13.62 -8.88
CA LEU A 170 -38.49 -14.57 -9.92
C LEU A 170 -40.04 -14.52 -10.12
N ALA A 171 -40.75 -13.79 -9.29
CA ALA A 171 -42.20 -13.68 -9.32
C ALA A 171 -42.75 -12.41 -10.00
N GLU A 172 -41.87 -11.49 -10.46
CA GLU A 172 -42.17 -10.33 -11.30
C GLU A 172 -41.93 -10.66 -12.79
#